data_c347482b87271b8974dd01e90bb22872
#
_entry.id   c347482b87271b8974dd01e90bb22872
#
_cell.length_a   1.000
_cell.length_b   1.000
_cell.length_c   1.000
_cell.angle_alpha   90.00
_cell.angle_beta   90.00
_cell.angle_gamma   90.00
#
_symmetry.space_group_name_H-M   'P 1'
#
loop_
_entity.id
_entity.type
_entity.pdbx_description
1 polymer ?
#
loop_
_entity_poly.entity_id
_entity_poly.type
_entity_poly.pdbx_seq_one_letter_code
_entity_poly.pdbx_strand_id
1 'polypeptide(L)'
;ITFVRHKICSSNEKDLLTPLGDLVEVNGHNMSIYTEGEGDKTLVFMSGGGTCSPILDFKSLYSLLSGEYKIVVVEKFGYGFSDIVEEKRDINTILSETRMALDKAGIKGPYVLCPHSMSGLEALYWAQNYPEEVEAIVGLDMAVPGYYDEMNISIPIMKLGQYGATLGITRWIPSLAESDAIKFGLLSDKEKEIYRAVFYQRTATVTMINEAKIV
;
A
#
# COMPACT_ATOMS: atom_id res chain seq x y z
N ILE A 1 19.54 23.83 -1.88
CA ILE A 1 19.97 23.03 -3.06
C ILE A 1 19.15 21.73 -3.14
N THR A 2 19.14 20.88 -2.11
CA THR A 2 18.47 19.57 -2.09
C THR A 2 16.98 19.66 -2.40
N PHE A 3 16.25 20.54 -1.72
CA PHE A 3 14.83 20.76 -1.94
C PHE A 3 14.51 21.22 -3.37
N VAL A 4 15.30 22.17 -3.92
CA VAL A 4 15.12 22.65 -5.30
C VAL A 4 15.32 21.51 -6.30
N ARG A 5 16.39 20.72 -6.14
CA ARG A 5 16.63 19.53 -6.96
C ARG A 5 15.46 18.56 -6.86
N HIS A 6 14.96 18.29 -5.65
CA HIS A 6 13.80 17.42 -5.46
C HIS A 6 12.57 17.90 -6.23
N LYS A 7 12.26 19.20 -6.16
CA LYS A 7 11.13 19.80 -6.89
C LYS A 7 11.28 19.70 -8.42
N ILE A 8 12.49 19.91 -8.94
CA ILE A 8 12.77 19.74 -10.38
C ILE A 8 12.57 18.28 -10.81
N CYS A 9 13.16 17.32 -10.06
CA CYS A 9 13.00 15.91 -10.35
C CYS A 9 11.51 15.50 -10.28
N SER A 10 10.79 15.90 -9.22
CA SER A 10 9.36 15.60 -9.06
C SER A 10 8.51 16.17 -10.19
N SER A 11 8.89 17.35 -10.72
CA SER A 11 8.20 17.94 -11.88
C SER A 11 8.41 17.11 -13.15
N ASN A 12 9.60 16.56 -13.33
CA ASN A 12 9.94 15.72 -14.50
C ASN A 12 9.33 14.31 -14.39
N GLU A 13 9.00 13.88 -13.18
CA GLU A 13 8.42 12.55 -12.88
C GLU A 13 6.89 12.55 -12.85
N LYS A 14 6.22 13.66 -13.16
CA LYS A 14 4.75 13.76 -13.07
C LYS A 14 4.01 12.67 -13.83
N ASP A 15 4.47 12.35 -15.03
CA ASP A 15 3.84 11.33 -15.87
C ASP A 15 4.04 9.90 -15.33
N LEU A 16 5.05 9.71 -14.47
CA LEU A 16 5.28 8.44 -13.77
C LEU A 16 4.29 8.22 -12.60
N LEU A 17 3.63 9.28 -12.14
CA LEU A 17 2.66 9.22 -11.04
C LEU A 17 1.21 9.09 -11.53
N THR A 18 1.01 8.68 -12.78
CA THR A 18 -0.31 8.25 -13.25
C THR A 18 -0.68 6.95 -12.52
N PRO A 19 -1.85 6.90 -11.85
CA PRO A 19 -2.29 5.69 -11.13
C PRO A 19 -2.27 4.46 -12.02
N LEU A 20 -1.78 3.34 -11.47
CA LEU A 20 -1.76 2.04 -12.14
C LEU A 20 -3.09 1.30 -11.98
N GLY A 21 -3.87 1.64 -10.96
CA GLY A 21 -5.20 1.14 -10.69
C GLY A 21 -6.27 2.20 -10.93
N ASP A 22 -7.52 1.82 -10.77
CA ASP A 22 -8.65 2.74 -10.80
C ASP A 22 -8.73 3.55 -9.51
N LEU A 23 -9.09 4.82 -9.61
CA LEU A 23 -9.32 5.67 -8.46
C LEU A 23 -10.80 5.62 -8.06
N VAL A 24 -11.07 5.19 -6.84
CA VAL A 24 -12.41 5.08 -6.26
C VAL A 24 -12.57 6.14 -5.16
N GLU A 25 -13.61 6.94 -5.27
CA GLU A 25 -13.89 7.96 -4.25
C GLU A 25 -14.42 7.31 -2.97
N VAL A 26 -13.74 7.54 -1.83
CA VAL A 26 -14.09 7.07 -0.49
C VAL A 26 -13.98 8.26 0.47
N ASN A 27 -15.08 8.66 1.08
CA ASN A 27 -15.13 9.76 2.04
C ASN A 27 -14.54 11.10 1.52
N GLY A 28 -14.71 11.40 0.22
CA GLY A 28 -14.19 12.62 -0.42
C GLY A 28 -12.74 12.56 -0.85
N HIS A 29 -12.08 11.40 -0.75
CA HIS A 29 -10.72 11.13 -1.17
C HIS A 29 -10.66 9.97 -2.16
N ASN A 30 -9.62 9.89 -2.98
CA ASN A 30 -9.44 8.83 -3.97
C ASN A 30 -8.57 7.70 -3.42
N MET A 31 -9.10 6.48 -3.45
CA MET A 31 -8.35 5.25 -3.13
C MET A 31 -8.06 4.47 -4.41
N SER A 32 -6.81 4.08 -4.60
CA SER A 32 -6.37 3.31 -5.76
C SER A 32 -6.64 1.82 -5.54
N ILE A 33 -7.33 1.21 -6.52
CA ILE A 33 -7.59 -0.24 -6.57
C ILE A 33 -7.12 -0.77 -7.91
N TYR A 34 -6.23 -1.74 -7.88
CA TYR A 34 -5.78 -2.46 -9.07
C TYR A 34 -6.49 -3.80 -9.17
N THR A 35 -6.90 -4.17 -10.38
CA THR A 35 -7.51 -5.47 -10.66
C THR A 35 -6.85 -6.12 -11.87
N GLU A 36 -6.66 -7.45 -11.81
CA GLU A 36 -6.13 -8.27 -12.89
C GLU A 36 -6.75 -9.68 -12.82
N GLY A 37 -6.97 -10.33 -13.97
CA GLY A 37 -7.57 -11.66 -14.04
C GLY A 37 -9.08 -11.68 -13.85
N GLU A 38 -9.70 -12.81 -14.19
CA GLU A 38 -11.18 -13.00 -14.21
C GLU A 38 -11.62 -14.32 -13.55
N GLY A 39 -10.81 -14.85 -12.63
CA GLY A 39 -11.12 -16.09 -11.91
C GLY A 39 -12.32 -15.94 -10.96
N ASP A 40 -12.94 -17.07 -10.62
CA ASP A 40 -14.12 -17.10 -9.74
C ASP A 40 -13.82 -16.67 -8.30
N LYS A 41 -12.58 -16.85 -7.86
CA LYS A 41 -12.14 -16.42 -6.51
C LYS A 41 -11.38 -15.11 -6.58
N THR A 42 -11.72 -14.20 -5.69
CA THR A 42 -11.09 -12.89 -5.57
C THR A 42 -10.03 -12.89 -4.47
N LEU A 43 -8.77 -12.70 -4.85
CA LEU A 43 -7.64 -12.53 -3.94
C LEU A 43 -7.42 -11.04 -3.68
N VAL A 44 -7.57 -10.61 -2.43
CA VAL A 44 -7.36 -9.21 -2.01
C VAL A 44 -6.01 -9.10 -1.33
N PHE A 45 -5.04 -8.49 -2.01
CA PHE A 45 -3.71 -8.23 -1.47
C PHE A 45 -3.73 -6.97 -0.59
N MET A 46 -3.27 -7.11 0.64
CA MET A 46 -3.30 -6.08 1.68
C MET A 46 -1.87 -5.77 2.13
N SER A 47 -1.47 -4.52 2.03
CA SER A 47 -0.09 -4.09 2.30
C SER A 47 0.19 -3.88 3.78
N GLY A 48 1.39 -4.24 4.19
CA GLY A 48 1.95 -3.92 5.50
C GLY A 48 2.26 -2.44 5.70
N GLY A 49 2.64 -2.08 6.91
CA GLY A 49 3.01 -0.71 7.25
C GLY A 49 4.19 -0.19 6.45
N GLY A 50 4.06 1.02 5.88
CA GLY A 50 5.14 1.68 5.16
C GLY A 50 5.46 1.13 3.76
N THR A 51 4.68 0.18 3.23
CA THR A 51 4.81 -0.32 1.85
C THR A 51 4.70 0.85 0.86
N CYS A 52 5.69 1.00 -0.01
CA CYS A 52 5.76 2.16 -0.90
C CYS A 52 4.69 2.12 -2.00
N SER A 53 4.64 1.04 -2.75
CA SER A 53 3.70 0.84 -3.86
C SER A 53 3.15 -0.59 -3.84
N PRO A 54 2.06 -0.83 -3.13
CA PRO A 54 1.47 -2.17 -3.00
C PRO A 54 1.27 -2.89 -4.34
N ILE A 55 0.78 -2.18 -5.36
CA ILE A 55 0.58 -2.75 -6.70
C ILE A 55 1.90 -3.31 -7.26
N LEU A 56 2.99 -2.58 -7.14
CA LEU A 56 4.29 -3.00 -7.68
C LEU A 56 5.02 -3.98 -6.75
N ASP A 57 4.85 -3.85 -5.43
CA ASP A 57 5.49 -4.75 -4.47
C ASP A 57 4.93 -6.19 -4.57
N PHE A 58 3.63 -6.35 -4.80
CA PHE A 58 3.01 -7.67 -4.94
C PHE A 58 3.03 -8.21 -6.37
N LYS A 59 3.46 -7.43 -7.37
CA LYS A 59 3.33 -7.79 -8.79
C LYS A 59 3.93 -9.16 -9.12
N SER A 60 5.11 -9.46 -8.60
CA SER A 60 5.81 -10.72 -8.90
C SER A 60 5.03 -11.95 -8.44
N LEU A 61 4.21 -11.80 -7.39
CA LEU A 61 3.36 -12.87 -6.89
C LEU A 61 2.03 -12.93 -7.64
N TYR A 62 1.29 -11.82 -7.68
CA TYR A 62 -0.06 -11.87 -8.23
C TYR A 62 -0.08 -12.13 -9.74
N SER A 63 0.95 -11.70 -10.51
CA SER A 63 1.03 -12.00 -11.94
C SER A 63 1.12 -13.51 -12.25
N LEU A 64 1.60 -14.31 -11.30
CA LEU A 64 1.61 -15.77 -11.44
C LEU A 64 0.24 -16.40 -11.15
N LEU A 65 -0.65 -15.66 -10.50
CA LEU A 65 -1.96 -16.13 -10.03
C LEU A 65 -3.10 -15.58 -10.89
N SER A 66 -2.89 -14.50 -11.63
CA SER A 66 -3.94 -13.78 -12.39
C SER A 66 -4.56 -14.61 -13.52
N GLY A 67 -3.92 -15.71 -13.94
CA GLY A 67 -4.50 -16.66 -14.90
C GLY A 67 -5.62 -17.53 -14.33
N GLU A 68 -5.72 -17.67 -13.00
CA GLU A 68 -6.70 -18.55 -12.32
C GLU A 68 -7.60 -17.79 -11.34
N TYR A 69 -7.15 -16.64 -10.86
CA TYR A 69 -7.82 -15.86 -9.82
C TYR A 69 -8.07 -14.42 -10.29
N LYS A 70 -9.13 -13.83 -9.77
CA LYS A 70 -9.30 -12.37 -9.82
C LYS A 70 -8.43 -11.74 -8.75
N ILE A 71 -7.44 -10.98 -9.18
CA ILE A 71 -6.51 -10.25 -8.31
C ILE A 71 -7.07 -8.88 -8.01
N VAL A 72 -6.99 -8.48 -6.76
CA VAL A 72 -7.29 -7.12 -6.29
C VAL A 72 -6.16 -6.67 -5.39
N VAL A 73 -5.57 -5.52 -5.68
CA VAL A 73 -4.60 -4.87 -4.79
C VAL A 73 -5.18 -3.56 -4.33
N VAL A 74 -5.39 -3.41 -3.03
CA VAL A 74 -5.89 -2.18 -2.44
C VAL A 74 -4.71 -1.35 -1.93
N GLU A 75 -4.54 -0.16 -2.48
CA GLU A 75 -3.62 0.82 -1.92
C GLU A 75 -4.40 1.68 -0.93
N LYS A 76 -4.39 1.33 0.36
CA LYS A 76 -5.06 2.10 1.40
C LYS A 76 -4.56 3.55 1.42
N PHE A 77 -5.30 4.48 2.00
CA PHE A 77 -4.89 5.89 2.03
C PHE A 77 -3.46 6.08 2.53
N GLY A 78 -2.72 6.97 1.88
CA GLY A 78 -1.32 7.24 2.15
C GLY A 78 -0.33 6.31 1.45
N TYR A 79 -0.79 5.26 0.76
CA TYR A 79 0.01 4.27 0.07
C TYR A 79 -0.11 4.42 -1.45
N GLY A 80 0.95 4.10 -2.19
CA GLY A 80 0.95 4.09 -3.65
C GLY A 80 0.36 5.35 -4.26
N PHE A 81 -0.71 5.18 -5.02
CA PHE A 81 -1.41 6.27 -5.72
C PHE A 81 -2.64 6.81 -4.98
N SER A 82 -3.01 6.24 -3.84
CA SER A 82 -4.14 6.73 -3.03
C SER A 82 -3.84 8.07 -2.37
N ASP A 83 -4.88 8.86 -2.12
CA ASP A 83 -4.73 10.16 -1.45
C ASP A 83 -4.08 10.03 -0.07
N ILE A 84 -3.35 11.07 0.32
CA ILE A 84 -2.74 11.18 1.64
C ILE A 84 -3.73 11.92 2.53
N VAL A 85 -4.11 11.30 3.64
CA VAL A 85 -5.09 11.83 4.60
C VAL A 85 -4.46 12.01 5.98
N GLU A 86 -4.97 12.96 6.76
CA GLU A 86 -4.44 13.26 8.10
C GLU A 86 -5.26 12.64 9.24
N GLU A 87 -6.40 12.04 8.90
CA GLU A 87 -7.33 11.44 9.84
C GLU A 87 -6.71 10.31 10.64
N LYS A 88 -7.39 9.96 11.75
CA LYS A 88 -7.01 8.81 12.58
C LYS A 88 -7.06 7.52 11.76
N ARG A 89 -6.05 6.68 11.91
CA ARG A 89 -5.87 5.44 11.15
C ARG A 89 -6.04 4.18 12.03
N ASP A 90 -7.11 4.15 12.83
CA ASP A 90 -7.43 2.91 13.56
C ASP A 90 -7.96 1.82 12.62
N ILE A 91 -7.94 0.59 13.11
CA ILE A 91 -8.30 -0.60 12.34
C ILE A 91 -9.73 -0.53 11.79
N ASN A 92 -10.68 0.04 12.55
CA ASN A 92 -12.07 0.22 12.12
C ASN A 92 -12.16 1.15 10.91
N THR A 93 -11.45 2.28 10.99
CA THR A 93 -11.42 3.28 9.91
C THR A 93 -10.82 2.67 8.65
N ILE A 94 -9.65 2.03 8.75
CA ILE A 94 -8.96 1.42 7.60
C ILE A 94 -9.84 0.34 6.97
N LEU A 95 -10.40 -0.56 7.76
CA LEU A 95 -11.26 -1.62 7.26
C LEU A 95 -12.54 -1.09 6.60
N SER A 96 -13.20 -0.10 7.24
CA SER A 96 -14.40 0.53 6.68
C SER A 96 -14.13 1.16 5.32
N GLU A 97 -13.03 1.87 5.17
CA GLU A 97 -12.61 2.51 3.92
C GLU A 97 -12.29 1.47 2.84
N THR A 98 -11.55 0.43 3.19
CA THR A 98 -11.21 -0.68 2.27
C THR A 98 -12.47 -1.36 1.76
N ARG A 99 -13.42 -1.71 2.65
CA ARG A 99 -14.68 -2.34 2.27
C ARG A 99 -15.53 -1.43 1.38
N MET A 100 -15.61 -0.13 1.71
CA MET A 100 -16.31 0.86 0.89
C MET A 100 -15.68 0.99 -0.51
N ALA A 101 -14.36 0.99 -0.60
CA ALA A 101 -13.66 1.06 -1.87
C ALA A 101 -13.94 -0.16 -2.74
N LEU A 102 -13.90 -1.36 -2.19
CA LEU A 102 -14.22 -2.60 -2.90
C LEU A 102 -15.69 -2.61 -3.38
N ASP A 103 -16.63 -2.21 -2.53
CA ASP A 103 -18.04 -2.14 -2.91
C ASP A 103 -18.30 -1.14 -4.04
N LYS A 104 -17.72 0.07 -3.94
CA LYS A 104 -17.83 1.10 -4.99
C LYS A 104 -17.13 0.70 -6.29
N ALA A 105 -16.05 -0.08 -6.22
CA ALA A 105 -15.40 -0.68 -7.40
C ALA A 105 -16.20 -1.86 -8.00
N GLY A 106 -17.33 -2.25 -7.39
CA GLY A 106 -18.13 -3.38 -7.85
C GLY A 106 -17.48 -4.75 -7.60
N ILE A 107 -16.50 -4.82 -6.71
CA ILE A 107 -15.79 -6.04 -6.35
C ILE A 107 -16.53 -6.70 -5.19
N LYS A 108 -17.05 -7.90 -5.41
CA LYS A 108 -17.87 -8.61 -4.42
C LYS A 108 -17.13 -9.79 -3.80
N GLY A 109 -17.38 -10.01 -2.50
CA GLY A 109 -16.91 -11.18 -1.77
C GLY A 109 -17.75 -12.43 -2.04
N PRO A 110 -17.46 -13.57 -1.37
CA PRO A 110 -16.42 -13.63 -0.33
C PRO A 110 -15.00 -13.57 -0.90
N TYR A 111 -14.08 -12.99 -0.11
CA TYR A 111 -12.70 -12.75 -0.51
C TYR A 111 -11.74 -13.77 0.08
N VAL A 112 -10.68 -14.10 -0.64
CA VAL A 112 -9.46 -14.65 -0.06
C VAL A 112 -8.53 -13.48 0.27
N LEU A 113 -8.34 -13.18 1.54
CA LEU A 113 -7.47 -12.09 1.98
C LEU A 113 -6.02 -12.54 1.96
N CYS A 114 -5.15 -11.74 1.36
CA CYS A 114 -3.71 -11.99 1.26
C CYS A 114 -2.94 -10.88 2.01
N PRO A 115 -3.00 -10.84 3.36
CA PRO A 115 -2.33 -9.82 4.14
C PRO A 115 -0.83 -10.04 4.21
N HIS A 116 -0.07 -8.95 4.12
CA HIS A 116 1.36 -8.91 4.40
C HIS A 116 1.64 -8.09 5.66
N SER A 117 2.51 -8.62 6.54
CA SER A 117 2.99 -7.91 7.73
C SER A 117 1.82 -7.32 8.56
N MET A 118 1.82 -6.03 8.86
CA MET A 118 0.84 -5.34 9.70
C MET A 118 -0.62 -5.53 9.26
N SER A 119 -0.90 -5.69 7.97
CA SER A 119 -2.26 -5.94 7.51
C SER A 119 -2.85 -7.29 7.92
N GLY A 120 -2.03 -8.17 8.53
CA GLY A 120 -2.52 -9.37 9.20
C GLY A 120 -3.55 -9.06 10.28
N LEU A 121 -3.35 -7.97 11.04
CA LEU A 121 -4.31 -7.52 12.05
C LEU A 121 -5.62 -7.08 11.40
N GLU A 122 -5.54 -6.35 10.29
CA GLU A 122 -6.70 -5.89 9.52
C GLU A 122 -7.51 -7.08 8.97
N ALA A 123 -6.81 -8.09 8.41
CA ALA A 123 -7.46 -9.29 7.85
C ALA A 123 -8.14 -10.14 8.93
N LEU A 124 -7.49 -10.32 10.07
CA LEU A 124 -8.08 -11.05 11.21
C LEU A 124 -9.30 -10.30 11.77
N TYR A 125 -9.20 -8.99 11.90
CA TYR A 125 -10.30 -8.14 12.34
C TYR A 125 -11.47 -8.18 11.34
N TRP A 126 -11.19 -8.19 10.04
CA TRP A 126 -12.21 -8.34 8.99
C TRP A 126 -12.94 -9.67 9.12
N ALA A 127 -12.20 -10.78 9.14
CA ALA A 127 -12.79 -12.11 9.27
C ALA A 127 -13.60 -12.31 10.57
N GLN A 128 -13.21 -11.65 11.64
CA GLN A 128 -13.92 -11.71 12.92
C GLN A 128 -15.24 -10.94 12.91
N ASN A 129 -15.28 -9.77 12.25
CA ASN A 129 -16.45 -8.88 12.29
C ASN A 129 -17.41 -9.09 11.10
N TYR A 130 -16.90 -9.62 9.97
CA TYR A 130 -17.64 -9.86 8.72
C TYR A 130 -17.27 -11.22 8.13
N PRO A 131 -17.54 -12.32 8.85
CA PRO A 131 -17.11 -13.66 8.44
C PRO A 131 -17.71 -14.10 7.10
N GLU A 132 -18.87 -13.57 6.72
CA GLU A 132 -19.53 -13.87 5.43
C GLU A 132 -18.81 -13.24 4.24
N GLU A 133 -17.96 -12.24 4.46
CA GLU A 133 -17.18 -11.58 3.40
C GLU A 133 -15.83 -12.26 3.17
N VAL A 134 -15.37 -13.14 4.07
CA VAL A 134 -14.02 -13.71 4.05
C VAL A 134 -14.09 -15.22 3.87
N GLU A 135 -13.67 -15.72 2.70
CA GLU A 135 -13.58 -17.15 2.44
C GLU A 135 -12.36 -17.78 3.12
N ALA A 136 -11.22 -17.11 3.05
CA ALA A 136 -9.96 -17.58 3.63
C ALA A 136 -8.98 -16.43 3.85
N ILE A 137 -7.94 -16.69 4.65
CA ILE A 137 -6.78 -15.82 4.82
C ILE A 137 -5.52 -16.59 4.42
N VAL A 138 -4.76 -16.04 3.47
CA VAL A 138 -3.44 -16.55 3.07
C VAL A 138 -2.39 -15.53 3.53
N GLY A 139 -1.83 -15.75 4.71
CA GLY A 139 -0.85 -14.84 5.31
C GLY A 139 0.48 -14.81 4.55
N LEU A 140 0.89 -13.63 4.12
CA LEU A 140 2.19 -13.38 3.50
C LEU A 140 3.12 -12.77 4.58
N ASP A 141 3.67 -13.62 5.44
CA ASP A 141 4.45 -13.19 6.63
C ASP A 141 3.67 -12.16 7.48
N MET A 142 2.40 -12.48 7.74
CA MET A 142 1.46 -11.57 8.39
C MET A 142 1.68 -11.48 9.89
N ALA A 143 1.51 -10.28 10.45
CA ALA A 143 1.45 -10.08 11.89
C ALA A 143 0.15 -10.64 12.49
N VAL A 144 0.26 -11.13 13.71
CA VAL A 144 -0.87 -11.59 14.54
C VAL A 144 -0.97 -10.75 15.82
N PRO A 145 -2.11 -10.76 16.53
CA PRO A 145 -2.24 -10.07 17.81
C PRO A 145 -1.09 -10.42 18.77
N GLY A 146 -0.56 -9.42 19.47
CA GLY A 146 0.61 -9.55 20.33
C GLY A 146 1.96 -9.39 19.62
N TYR A 147 2.02 -9.43 18.29
CA TYR A 147 3.28 -9.27 17.56
C TYR A 147 3.94 -7.90 17.83
N TYR A 148 3.15 -6.86 17.97
CA TYR A 148 3.64 -5.50 18.21
C TYR A 148 3.81 -5.14 19.69
N ASP A 149 3.40 -5.98 20.63
CA ASP A 149 3.53 -5.71 22.08
C ASP A 149 4.99 -5.51 22.50
N GLU A 150 5.92 -6.15 21.81
CA GLU A 150 7.36 -6.04 22.05
C GLU A 150 8.09 -5.11 21.05
N MET A 151 7.39 -4.58 20.04
CA MET A 151 7.99 -3.69 19.04
C MET A 151 7.92 -2.22 19.46
N ASN A 152 9.07 -1.58 19.51
CA ASN A 152 9.13 -0.15 19.78
C ASN A 152 9.16 0.64 18.47
N ILE A 153 7.99 1.07 17.99
CA ILE A 153 7.89 1.92 16.80
C ILE A 153 8.24 3.34 17.17
N SER A 154 9.38 3.82 16.71
CA SER A 154 9.84 5.18 17.00
C SER A 154 9.19 6.21 16.06
N ILE A 155 8.08 6.79 16.48
CA ILE A 155 7.40 7.87 15.76
C ILE A 155 8.32 9.08 15.49
N PRO A 156 9.21 9.51 16.40
CA PRO A 156 10.18 10.58 16.09
C PRO A 156 11.10 10.24 14.92
N ILE A 157 11.57 8.99 14.81
CA ILE A 157 12.42 8.55 13.68
C ILE A 157 11.62 8.54 12.39
N MET A 158 10.37 8.06 12.40
CA MET A 158 9.51 8.10 11.23
C MET A 158 9.26 9.52 10.74
N LYS A 159 9.00 10.47 11.63
CA LYS A 159 8.86 11.90 11.30
C LYS A 159 10.16 12.49 10.72
N LEU A 160 11.30 12.12 11.27
CA LEU A 160 12.59 12.54 10.70
C LEU A 160 12.76 12.01 9.27
N GLY A 161 12.41 10.75 9.03
CA GLY A 161 12.37 10.16 7.70
C GLY A 161 11.43 10.90 6.74
N GLN A 162 10.24 11.27 7.20
CA GLN A 162 9.27 12.08 6.44
C GLN A 162 9.85 13.45 6.05
N TYR A 163 10.47 14.17 6.99
CA TYR A 163 11.14 15.44 6.68
C TYR A 163 12.28 15.25 5.68
N GLY A 164 13.07 14.19 5.83
CA GLY A 164 14.13 13.83 4.89
C GLY A 164 13.60 13.58 3.48
N ALA A 165 12.51 12.84 3.35
CA ALA A 165 11.85 12.60 2.07
C ALA A 165 11.29 13.90 1.46
N THR A 166 10.58 14.70 2.24
CA THR A 166 10.03 16.00 1.80
C THR A 166 11.11 16.98 1.33
N LEU A 167 12.26 16.99 1.98
CA LEU A 167 13.41 17.79 1.58
C LEU A 167 14.19 17.18 0.42
N GLY A 168 13.87 15.95 0.01
CA GLY A 168 14.55 15.23 -1.06
C GLY A 168 15.92 14.67 -0.68
N ILE A 169 16.19 14.51 0.61
CA ILE A 169 17.44 13.90 1.11
C ILE A 169 17.56 12.45 0.63
N THR A 170 16.45 11.73 0.57
CA THR A 170 16.37 10.34 0.08
C THR A 170 16.92 10.17 -1.34
N ARG A 171 16.83 11.20 -2.19
CA ARG A 171 17.38 11.18 -3.57
C ARG A 171 18.92 11.16 -3.64
N TRP A 172 19.60 11.43 -2.53
CA TRP A 172 21.07 11.33 -2.44
C TRP A 172 21.53 9.93 -2.06
N ILE A 173 20.59 9.07 -1.66
CA ILE A 173 20.85 7.69 -1.27
C ILE A 173 19.94 6.78 -2.15
N PRO A 174 20.30 6.57 -3.43
CA PRO A 174 19.45 5.83 -4.37
C PRO A 174 19.07 4.43 -3.90
N SER A 175 19.95 3.78 -3.11
CA SER A 175 19.70 2.44 -2.57
C SER A 175 18.45 2.35 -1.68
N LEU A 176 17.97 3.46 -1.13
CA LEU A 176 16.72 3.49 -0.35
C LEU A 176 15.49 3.23 -1.21
N ALA A 177 15.53 3.56 -2.51
CA ALA A 177 14.45 3.33 -3.45
C ALA A 177 14.52 1.95 -4.14
N GLU A 178 15.56 1.16 -3.83
CA GLU A 178 15.80 -0.16 -4.42
C GLU A 178 15.20 -1.25 -3.53
N SER A 179 13.87 -1.44 -3.61
CA SER A 179 13.18 -2.53 -2.91
C SER A 179 13.51 -3.90 -3.51
N ASP A 180 13.11 -4.96 -2.82
CA ASP A 180 13.23 -6.32 -3.33
C ASP A 180 12.39 -6.54 -4.60
N ALA A 181 11.25 -5.85 -4.74
CA ALA A 181 10.47 -5.87 -5.97
C ALA A 181 11.26 -5.34 -7.18
N ILE A 182 12.12 -4.33 -6.98
CA ILE A 182 13.02 -3.80 -8.03
C ILE A 182 14.19 -4.75 -8.30
N LYS A 183 14.82 -5.28 -7.24
CA LYS A 183 16.05 -6.08 -7.36
C LYS A 183 15.82 -7.49 -7.87
N PHE A 184 14.76 -8.11 -7.39
CA PHE A 184 14.50 -9.55 -7.57
C PHE A 184 13.17 -9.85 -8.23
N GLY A 185 12.26 -8.84 -8.31
CA GLY A 185 10.93 -8.99 -8.84
C GLY A 185 10.86 -8.93 -10.37
N LEU A 186 9.64 -9.06 -10.88
CA LEU A 186 9.32 -9.10 -12.31
C LEU A 186 8.94 -7.72 -12.88
N LEU A 187 9.36 -6.63 -12.23
CA LEU A 187 9.06 -5.29 -12.71
C LEU A 187 9.82 -4.97 -14.01
N SER A 188 9.10 -4.46 -15.00
CA SER A 188 9.70 -3.85 -16.20
C SER A 188 10.51 -2.60 -15.83
N ASP A 189 11.39 -2.14 -16.73
CA ASP A 189 12.20 -0.95 -16.48
C ASP A 189 11.31 0.29 -16.23
N LYS A 190 10.18 0.40 -16.93
CA LYS A 190 9.20 1.47 -16.71
C LYS A 190 8.57 1.40 -15.32
N GLU A 191 8.22 0.21 -14.85
CA GLU A 191 7.65 0.03 -13.51
C GLU A 191 8.68 0.30 -12.39
N LYS A 192 9.94 -0.02 -12.63
CA LYS A 192 11.03 0.37 -11.71
C LYS A 192 11.18 1.89 -11.62
N GLU A 193 11.04 2.61 -12.75
CA GLU A 193 11.01 4.08 -12.75
C GLU A 193 9.82 4.63 -11.96
N ILE A 194 8.62 4.08 -12.19
CA ILE A 194 7.39 4.43 -11.46
C ILE A 194 7.58 4.19 -9.96
N TYR A 195 8.08 3.01 -9.58
CA TYR A 195 8.34 2.68 -8.17
C TYR A 195 9.25 3.72 -7.49
N ARG A 196 10.37 4.07 -8.15
CA ARG A 196 11.30 5.09 -7.63
C ARG A 196 10.64 6.47 -7.51
N ALA A 197 9.81 6.85 -8.49
CA ALA A 197 9.08 8.12 -8.45
C ALA A 197 8.08 8.14 -7.28
N VAL A 198 7.32 7.05 -7.07
CA VAL A 198 6.42 6.89 -5.93
C VAL A 198 7.22 6.95 -4.62
N PHE A 199 8.33 6.21 -4.51
CA PHE A 199 9.16 6.22 -3.32
C PHE A 199 9.64 7.63 -2.98
N TYR A 200 10.20 8.37 -3.93
CA TYR A 200 10.74 9.70 -3.66
C TYR A 200 9.69 10.76 -3.33
N GLN A 201 8.43 10.55 -3.67
CA GLN A 201 7.39 11.56 -3.54
C GLN A 201 6.28 11.19 -2.58
N ARG A 202 6.08 9.89 -2.30
CA ARG A 202 4.92 9.39 -1.58
C ARG A 202 5.26 8.36 -0.48
N THR A 203 6.53 8.26 -0.06
CA THR A 203 6.91 7.43 1.09
C THR A 203 6.83 8.21 2.40
N ALA A 204 6.74 7.49 3.51
CA ALA A 204 6.66 8.04 4.86
C ALA A 204 5.60 9.14 5.01
N THR A 205 4.42 8.91 4.44
CA THR A 205 3.32 9.88 4.46
C THR A 205 2.82 10.13 5.88
N VAL A 206 2.12 11.24 6.09
CA VAL A 206 1.49 11.53 7.39
C VAL A 206 0.46 10.43 7.75
N THR A 207 -0.21 9.87 6.76
CA THR A 207 -1.16 8.76 6.91
C THR A 207 -0.47 7.51 7.46
N MET A 208 0.66 7.09 6.88
CA MET A 208 1.47 5.96 7.37
C MET A 208 1.96 6.18 8.80
N ILE A 209 2.36 7.41 9.14
CA ILE A 209 2.78 7.75 10.50
C ILE A 209 1.58 7.69 11.48
N ASN A 210 0.40 8.14 11.06
CA ASN A 210 -0.80 8.07 11.89
C ASN A 210 -1.26 6.63 12.11
N GLU A 211 -1.09 5.75 11.11
CA GLU A 211 -1.32 4.31 11.25
C GLU A 211 -0.35 3.68 12.25
N ALA A 212 0.94 3.96 12.14
CA ALA A 212 1.97 3.42 13.04
C ALA A 212 1.85 3.87 14.51
N LYS A 213 1.06 4.91 14.82
CA LYS A 213 0.81 5.34 16.20
C LYS A 213 -0.20 4.47 16.94
N ILE A 214 -0.93 3.62 16.24
CA ILE A 214 -2.11 2.92 16.77
C ILE A 214 -1.84 1.41 16.91
N VAL A 215 -0.75 0.97 16.36
CA VAL A 215 -0.29 -0.43 16.42
C VAL A 215 0.53 -0.72 17.71
#